data_ef498d1fb238b79c840b5ed7d3340ba6
#
_entry.id   ef498d1fb238b79c840b5ed7d3340ba6
#
_cell.length_a   1.000
_cell.length_b   1.000
_cell.length_c   1.000
_cell.angle_alpha   90.00
_cell.angle_beta   90.00
_cell.angle_gamma   90.00
#
_symmetry.space_group_name_H-M   'P 1'
#
loop_
_entity.id
_entity.type
_entity.pdbx_description
1 polymer ?
#
loop_
_entity_poly.entity_id
_entity_poly.type
_entity_poly.pdbx_seq_one_letter_code
_entity_poly.pdbx_strand_id
1 'polypeptide(L)'
;MDFENTLKLARGYGFLARNIIAGKVTNKVLDLLAFLDYRLLMYLSMWHPDMESRKRMLRKRGVNIAAKAWVDVGVWIEMTTPQAVILEDYAKLAYGVVIYAHDAAVNSVADLPMRVTPTRICYNAAIGTRSIIMPGVTVGRHSGVVPGSVVTHDVPDMTVVGGNPARQLFTDEELGLAWQEGLRQQPELYYDHPNPGRAPETPLDGLLTWREENLPIKDYTELRTGTPFDYILDAKAKKKG
;
A
#
# COMPACT_ATOMS: atom_id res chain seq x y z
N MET A 1 30.57 -3.77 -7.01
CA MET A 1 30.60 -2.47 -6.29
C MET A 1 31.12 -2.78 -4.89
N ASP A 2 32.22 -2.14 -4.49
CA ASP A 2 32.94 -2.45 -3.25
C ASP A 2 32.07 -2.08 -2.03
N PHE A 3 32.12 -2.93 -0.98
CA PHE A 3 31.35 -2.77 0.26
C PHE A 3 31.62 -1.41 0.94
N GLU A 4 32.85 -0.89 0.88
CA GLU A 4 33.18 0.44 1.39
C GLU A 4 32.46 1.58 0.65
N ASN A 5 32.32 1.49 -0.64
CA ASN A 5 31.57 2.46 -1.44
C ASN A 5 30.06 2.41 -1.14
N THR A 6 29.53 1.22 -0.87
CA THR A 6 28.13 1.06 -0.43
C THR A 6 27.91 1.69 0.94
N LEU A 7 28.85 1.53 1.86
CA LEU A 7 28.78 2.11 3.21
C LEU A 7 28.90 3.65 3.20
N LYS A 8 29.76 4.20 2.35
CA LYS A 8 29.88 5.66 2.14
C LYS A 8 28.60 6.26 1.58
N LEU A 9 27.97 5.58 0.61
CA LEU A 9 26.68 5.97 0.06
C LEU A 9 25.57 5.93 1.12
N ALA A 10 25.49 4.85 1.91
CA ALA A 10 24.49 4.73 2.98
C ALA A 10 24.66 5.81 4.06
N ARG A 11 25.89 6.19 4.42
CA ARG A 11 26.18 7.30 5.33
C ARG A 11 25.79 8.65 4.73
N GLY A 12 26.04 8.85 3.44
CA GLY A 12 25.62 10.06 2.70
C GLY A 12 24.10 10.22 2.69
N TYR A 13 23.36 9.14 2.42
CA TYR A 13 21.90 9.15 2.45
C TYR A 13 21.34 9.36 3.86
N GLY A 14 21.99 8.81 4.91
CA GLY A 14 21.58 9.05 6.29
C GLY A 14 21.75 10.51 6.71
N PHE A 15 22.82 11.18 6.27
CA PHE A 15 23.02 12.61 6.49
C PHE A 15 21.97 13.45 5.74
N LEU A 16 21.71 13.12 4.50
CA LEU A 16 20.70 13.81 3.68
C LEU A 16 19.30 13.65 4.27
N ALA A 17 18.93 12.41 4.68
CA ALA A 17 17.64 12.13 5.31
C ALA A 17 17.45 12.95 6.60
N ARG A 18 18.48 13.06 7.45
CA ARG A 18 18.42 13.90 8.68
C ARG A 18 18.19 15.37 8.37
N ASN A 19 18.81 15.90 7.31
CA ASN A 19 18.64 17.31 6.92
C ASN A 19 17.28 17.57 6.26
N ILE A 20 16.72 16.61 5.56
CA ILE A 20 15.36 16.65 5.01
C ILE A 20 14.34 16.68 6.15
N ILE A 21 14.45 15.75 7.12
CA ILE A 21 13.57 15.69 8.30
C ILE A 21 13.68 16.97 9.13
N ALA A 22 14.88 17.56 9.23
CA ALA A 22 15.10 18.82 9.91
C ALA A 22 14.61 20.07 9.11
N GLY A 23 13.97 19.89 7.94
CA GLY A 23 13.50 20.98 7.09
C GLY A 23 14.61 21.84 6.47
N LYS A 24 15.86 21.39 6.53
CA LYS A 24 17.05 22.16 6.05
C LYS A 24 17.26 22.06 4.54
N VAL A 25 16.61 21.09 3.90
CA VAL A 25 16.73 20.87 2.45
C VAL A 25 15.38 21.17 1.78
N THR A 26 15.35 22.18 0.94
CA THR A 26 14.14 22.57 0.21
C THR A 26 13.79 21.57 -0.88
N ASN A 27 12.52 21.51 -1.25
CA ASN A 27 12.05 20.67 -2.37
C ASN A 27 12.82 20.92 -3.68
N LYS A 28 13.24 22.18 -3.95
CA LYS A 28 14.04 22.51 -5.15
C LYS A 28 15.41 21.83 -5.13
N VAL A 29 16.06 21.78 -3.96
CA VAL A 29 17.36 21.10 -3.83
C VAL A 29 17.20 19.59 -3.97
N LEU A 30 16.14 19.01 -3.40
CA LEU A 30 15.82 17.60 -3.60
C LEU A 30 15.54 17.26 -5.06
N ASP A 31 14.85 18.13 -5.79
CA ASP A 31 14.58 17.97 -7.21
C ASP A 31 15.86 17.98 -8.04
N LEU A 32 16.79 18.87 -7.71
CA LEU A 32 18.09 18.94 -8.37
C LEU A 32 18.94 17.68 -8.08
N LEU A 33 19.02 17.28 -6.81
CA LEU A 33 19.78 16.10 -6.41
C LEU A 33 19.19 14.82 -7.04
N ALA A 34 17.89 14.69 -7.08
CA ALA A 34 17.21 13.56 -7.71
C ALA A 34 17.40 13.52 -9.23
N PHE A 35 17.55 14.67 -9.87
CA PHE A 35 17.91 14.75 -11.30
C PHE A 35 19.35 14.30 -11.56
N LEU A 36 20.26 14.58 -10.64
CA LEU A 36 21.67 14.23 -10.76
C LEU A 36 22.00 12.78 -10.41
N ASP A 37 21.18 12.15 -9.56
CA ASP A 37 21.39 10.75 -9.14
C ASP A 37 20.08 9.97 -9.07
N TYR A 38 19.87 9.04 -10.01
CA TYR A 38 18.71 8.15 -10.05
C TYR A 38 18.56 7.28 -8.78
N ARG A 39 19.67 6.93 -8.13
CA ARG A 39 19.64 6.15 -6.87
C ARG A 39 19.05 6.96 -5.73
N LEU A 40 19.36 8.26 -5.69
CA LEU A 40 18.77 9.17 -4.73
C LEU A 40 17.27 9.34 -4.98
N LEU A 41 16.86 9.48 -6.23
CA LEU A 41 15.45 9.54 -6.62
C LEU A 41 14.70 8.30 -6.17
N MET A 42 15.29 7.13 -6.36
CA MET A 42 14.72 5.85 -5.92
C MET A 42 14.60 5.80 -4.39
N TYR A 43 15.66 6.13 -3.67
CA TYR A 43 15.65 6.17 -2.20
C TYR A 43 14.58 7.12 -1.66
N LEU A 44 14.51 8.34 -2.17
CA LEU A 44 13.54 9.34 -1.75
C LEU A 44 12.10 8.92 -2.08
N SER A 45 11.89 8.24 -3.20
CA SER A 45 10.57 7.74 -3.58
C SER A 45 10.02 6.67 -2.62
N MET A 46 10.90 5.99 -1.88
CA MET A 46 10.53 4.94 -0.93
C MET A 46 10.50 5.45 0.52
N TRP A 47 11.49 6.26 0.91
CA TRP A 47 11.82 6.49 2.33
C TRP A 47 11.66 7.95 2.77
N HIS A 48 11.29 8.87 1.89
CA HIS A 48 11.01 10.24 2.32
C HIS A 48 9.84 10.24 3.33
N PRO A 49 9.94 10.93 4.49
CA PRO A 49 8.90 10.90 5.52
C PRO A 49 7.58 11.51 5.03
N ASP A 50 7.64 12.55 4.21
CA ASP A 50 6.44 13.16 3.63
C ASP A 50 5.92 12.40 2.41
N MET A 51 4.64 12.05 2.45
CA MET A 51 3.97 11.26 1.40
C MET A 51 3.90 11.99 0.06
N GLU A 52 3.61 13.29 0.06
CA GLU A 52 3.52 14.05 -1.19
C GLU A 52 4.88 14.12 -1.91
N SER A 53 5.94 14.23 -1.13
CA SER A 53 7.30 14.15 -1.66
C SER A 53 7.60 12.77 -2.26
N ARG A 54 7.19 11.66 -1.61
CA ARG A 54 7.33 10.30 -2.20
C ARG A 54 6.57 10.20 -3.52
N LYS A 55 5.31 10.60 -3.56
CA LYS A 55 4.50 10.59 -4.79
C LYS A 55 5.13 11.42 -5.91
N ARG A 56 5.67 12.61 -5.58
CA ARG A 56 6.37 13.45 -6.53
C ARG A 56 7.60 12.74 -7.11
N MET A 57 8.40 12.07 -6.29
CA MET A 57 9.56 11.31 -6.75
C MET A 57 9.17 10.11 -7.60
N LEU A 58 8.10 9.40 -7.24
CA LEU A 58 7.56 8.31 -8.06
C LEU A 58 7.07 8.80 -9.43
N ARG A 59 6.38 9.97 -9.50
CA ARG A 59 5.99 10.57 -10.78
C ARG A 59 7.20 10.95 -11.62
N LYS A 60 8.26 11.47 -11.01
CA LYS A 60 9.55 11.76 -11.72
C LYS A 60 10.20 10.49 -12.27
N ARG A 61 10.01 9.35 -11.61
CA ARG A 61 10.43 8.05 -12.12
C ARG A 61 9.56 7.55 -13.28
N GLY A 62 8.40 8.16 -13.52
CA GLY A 62 7.47 7.82 -14.58
C GLY A 62 6.23 7.04 -14.12
N VAL A 63 6.05 6.78 -12.83
CA VAL A 63 4.83 6.10 -12.32
C VAL A 63 3.61 6.99 -12.51
N ASN A 64 2.52 6.42 -13.03
CA ASN A 64 1.24 7.11 -13.19
C ASN A 64 0.48 7.11 -11.86
N ILE A 65 0.58 8.19 -11.11
CA ILE A 65 -0.07 8.32 -9.79
C ILE A 65 -1.06 9.47 -9.79
N ALA A 66 -2.32 9.15 -9.49
CA ALA A 66 -3.37 10.13 -9.27
C ALA A 66 -3.10 10.99 -8.01
N ALA A 67 -3.70 12.17 -7.96
CA ALA A 67 -3.42 13.15 -6.92
C ALA A 67 -3.81 12.65 -5.52
N LYS A 68 -4.92 11.95 -5.41
CA LYS A 68 -5.48 11.48 -4.14
C LYS A 68 -5.04 10.06 -3.74
N ALA A 69 -4.15 9.43 -4.50
CA ALA A 69 -3.58 8.14 -4.12
C ALA A 69 -2.74 8.28 -2.83
N TRP A 70 -2.79 7.25 -1.99
CA TRP A 70 -2.02 7.12 -0.76
C TRP A 70 -0.86 6.14 -0.96
N VAL A 71 0.36 6.58 -0.72
CA VAL A 71 1.56 5.74 -0.83
C VAL A 71 2.33 5.83 0.47
N ASP A 72 2.38 4.75 1.24
CA ASP A 72 3.10 4.70 2.50
C ASP A 72 4.62 4.57 2.28
N VAL A 73 5.38 4.63 3.36
CA VAL A 73 6.84 4.51 3.35
C VAL A 73 7.24 3.07 3.02
N GLY A 74 8.40 2.90 2.37
CA GLY A 74 8.92 1.59 1.99
C GLY A 74 8.23 0.91 0.81
N VAL A 75 7.25 1.56 0.19
CA VAL A 75 6.60 1.03 -1.02
C VAL A 75 7.60 0.98 -2.16
N TRP A 76 7.79 -0.21 -2.73
CA TRP A 76 8.63 -0.44 -3.90
C TRP A 76 7.77 -0.56 -5.15
N ILE A 77 8.02 0.27 -6.14
CA ILE A 77 7.32 0.25 -7.43
C ILE A 77 8.34 0.04 -8.53
N GLU A 78 8.00 -0.83 -9.48
CA GLU A 78 8.68 -1.12 -10.72
C GLU A 78 9.79 -0.11 -11.09
N MET A 79 10.98 -0.62 -11.38
CA MET A 79 12.14 0.23 -11.63
C MET A 79 12.48 0.39 -13.12
N THR A 80 12.27 -0.66 -13.90
CA THR A 80 12.68 -0.71 -15.31
C THR A 80 11.65 -0.03 -16.21
N THR A 81 10.36 -0.25 -15.91
CA THR A 81 9.23 0.26 -16.69
C THR A 81 8.17 0.90 -15.76
N PRO A 82 8.54 1.92 -14.96
CA PRO A 82 7.65 2.50 -13.95
C PRO A 82 6.37 3.10 -14.54
N GLN A 83 6.40 3.56 -15.80
CA GLN A 83 5.24 4.07 -16.53
C GLN A 83 4.14 3.00 -16.76
N ALA A 84 4.47 1.74 -16.60
CA ALA A 84 3.50 0.64 -16.69
C ALA A 84 2.73 0.42 -15.38
N VAL A 85 3.02 1.18 -14.31
CA VAL A 85 2.26 1.13 -13.06
C VAL A 85 1.30 2.32 -12.99
N ILE A 86 0.03 2.04 -12.69
CA ILE A 86 -1.05 3.02 -12.63
C ILE A 86 -1.74 2.94 -11.28
N LEU A 87 -1.72 4.04 -10.53
CA LEU A 87 -2.44 4.21 -9.27
C LEU A 87 -3.54 5.25 -9.46
N GLU A 88 -4.78 4.83 -9.33
CA GLU A 88 -5.94 5.71 -9.43
C GLU A 88 -6.19 6.51 -8.14
N ASP A 89 -7.13 7.45 -8.17
CA ASP A 89 -7.49 8.23 -6.99
C ASP A 89 -7.97 7.32 -5.84
N TYR A 90 -7.58 7.68 -4.63
CA TYR A 90 -7.84 6.95 -3.39
C TYR A 90 -7.29 5.52 -3.33
N ALA A 91 -6.53 5.07 -4.33
CA ALA A 91 -5.75 3.84 -4.21
C ALA A 91 -4.77 3.96 -3.01
N LYS A 92 -4.72 2.95 -2.16
CA LYS A 92 -3.93 2.96 -0.92
C LYS A 92 -2.89 1.85 -0.94
N LEU A 93 -1.63 2.22 -0.86
CA LEU A 93 -0.51 1.29 -0.72
C LEU A 93 0.05 1.41 0.69
N ALA A 94 -0.11 0.37 1.50
CA ALA A 94 0.43 0.32 2.85
C ALA A 94 1.95 0.06 2.84
N TYR A 95 2.56 0.12 4.02
CA TYR A 95 3.99 -0.05 4.22
C TYR A 95 4.58 -1.27 3.51
N GLY A 96 5.65 -1.06 2.75
CA GLY A 96 6.43 -2.14 2.16
C GLY A 96 5.74 -2.92 1.04
N VAL A 97 4.67 -2.40 0.46
CA VAL A 97 4.02 -2.99 -0.73
C VAL A 97 5.00 -3.01 -1.89
N VAL A 98 4.99 -4.10 -2.67
CA VAL A 98 5.82 -4.29 -3.86
C VAL A 98 4.92 -4.42 -5.09
N ILE A 99 5.17 -3.60 -6.12
CA ILE A 99 4.42 -3.65 -7.39
C ILE A 99 5.38 -3.87 -8.55
N TYR A 100 5.18 -4.96 -9.27
CA TYR A 100 5.89 -5.28 -10.51
C TYR A 100 5.02 -4.94 -11.73
N ALA A 101 5.68 -4.64 -12.85
CA ALA A 101 5.05 -4.46 -14.16
C ALA A 101 5.84 -5.14 -15.28
N HIS A 102 6.93 -5.86 -14.95
CA HIS A 102 7.64 -6.71 -15.91
C HIS A 102 7.91 -8.09 -15.33
N ASP A 103 8.04 -9.05 -16.23
CA ASP A 103 8.50 -10.41 -15.93
C ASP A 103 9.77 -10.69 -16.75
N ALA A 104 10.88 -10.94 -16.06
CA ALA A 104 12.18 -11.27 -16.64
C ALA A 104 12.54 -12.76 -16.46
N ALA A 105 11.67 -13.60 -15.91
CA ALA A 105 11.97 -15.01 -15.66
C ALA A 105 12.34 -15.74 -16.94
N VAL A 106 11.58 -15.50 -18.01
CA VAL A 106 11.82 -16.13 -19.33
C VAL A 106 13.10 -15.61 -19.97
N ASN A 107 13.48 -14.35 -19.74
CA ASN A 107 14.75 -13.80 -20.21
C ASN A 107 15.93 -14.53 -19.55
N SER A 108 15.87 -14.75 -18.24
CA SER A 108 16.93 -15.40 -17.48
C SER A 108 17.09 -16.89 -17.79
N VAL A 109 16.01 -17.58 -18.20
CA VAL A 109 15.99 -19.03 -18.42
C VAL A 109 16.15 -19.40 -19.89
N ALA A 110 15.61 -18.61 -20.80
CA ALA A 110 15.52 -18.95 -22.22
C ALA A 110 16.05 -17.86 -23.16
N ASP A 111 16.70 -16.83 -22.64
CA ASP A 111 17.24 -15.68 -23.39
C ASP A 111 16.19 -15.01 -24.30
N LEU A 112 14.95 -14.97 -23.84
CA LEU A 112 13.83 -14.32 -24.54
C LEU A 112 13.60 -12.89 -23.98
N PRO A 113 12.99 -11.99 -24.76
CA PRO A 113 12.67 -10.64 -24.29
C PRO A 113 11.82 -10.63 -23.03
N MET A 114 12.10 -9.67 -22.13
CA MET A 114 11.24 -9.40 -20.96
C MET A 114 9.81 -9.05 -21.41
N ARG A 115 8.84 -9.55 -20.68
CA ARG A 115 7.45 -9.17 -20.86
C ARG A 115 7.12 -8.00 -19.94
N VAL A 116 6.59 -6.91 -20.50
CA VAL A 116 6.06 -5.77 -19.75
C VAL A 116 4.54 -5.78 -19.88
N THR A 117 3.85 -5.73 -18.73
CA THR A 117 2.39 -5.70 -18.66
C THR A 117 1.93 -4.64 -17.65
N PRO A 118 1.00 -3.75 -18.03
CA PRO A 118 0.51 -2.72 -17.12
C PRO A 118 -0.11 -3.33 -15.87
N THR A 119 0.30 -2.82 -14.71
CA THR A 119 -0.25 -3.17 -13.40
C THR A 119 -1.05 -1.98 -12.88
N ARG A 120 -2.31 -2.22 -12.50
CA ARG A 120 -3.25 -1.16 -12.14
C ARG A 120 -3.83 -1.38 -10.75
N ILE A 121 -3.80 -0.34 -9.94
CA ILE A 121 -4.53 -0.28 -8.67
C ILE A 121 -5.66 0.73 -8.87
N CYS A 122 -6.88 0.23 -8.94
CA CYS A 122 -8.05 1.02 -9.26
C CYS A 122 -8.52 1.90 -8.09
N TYR A 123 -9.51 2.73 -8.39
CA TYR A 123 -10.12 3.68 -7.45
C TYR A 123 -10.48 3.03 -6.11
N ASN A 124 -10.02 3.63 -5.02
CA ASN A 124 -10.26 3.21 -3.64
C ASN A 124 -9.86 1.76 -3.30
N ALA A 125 -9.02 1.12 -4.11
CA ALA A 125 -8.44 -0.17 -3.77
C ALA A 125 -7.37 -0.01 -2.67
N ALA A 126 -7.30 -0.98 -1.76
CA ALA A 126 -6.37 -0.96 -0.62
C ALA A 126 -5.45 -2.18 -0.64
N ILE A 127 -4.15 -1.94 -0.68
CA ILE A 127 -3.13 -3.00 -0.69
C ILE A 127 -2.49 -3.06 0.70
N GLY A 128 -2.68 -4.18 1.38
CA GLY A 128 -2.16 -4.42 2.72
C GLY A 128 -0.64 -4.51 2.77
N THR A 129 -0.09 -4.22 3.95
CA THR A 129 1.34 -4.19 4.25
C THR A 129 2.09 -5.40 3.70
N ARG A 130 3.23 -5.16 3.04
CA ARG A 130 4.14 -6.17 2.49
C ARG A 130 3.50 -7.15 1.49
N SER A 131 2.42 -6.76 0.84
CA SER A 131 1.85 -7.54 -0.27
C SER A 131 2.63 -7.30 -1.54
N ILE A 132 2.60 -8.29 -2.43
CA ILE A 132 3.25 -8.27 -3.74
C ILE A 132 2.17 -8.33 -4.81
N ILE A 133 2.20 -7.37 -5.73
CA ILE A 133 1.33 -7.35 -6.92
C ILE A 133 2.17 -7.73 -8.13
N MET A 134 1.80 -8.83 -8.78
CA MET A 134 2.52 -9.37 -9.93
C MET A 134 2.24 -8.57 -11.21
N PRO A 135 3.13 -8.67 -12.22
CA PRO A 135 2.98 -7.95 -13.48
C PRO A 135 1.65 -8.22 -14.17
N GLY A 136 0.99 -7.18 -14.64
CA GLY A 136 -0.25 -7.26 -15.40
C GLY A 136 -1.52 -7.39 -14.57
N VAL A 137 -1.41 -7.43 -13.24
CA VAL A 137 -2.57 -7.53 -12.36
C VAL A 137 -3.32 -6.19 -12.30
N THR A 138 -4.64 -6.27 -12.42
CA THR A 138 -5.56 -5.19 -12.08
C THR A 138 -6.23 -5.49 -10.74
N VAL A 139 -6.03 -4.63 -9.75
CA VAL A 139 -6.78 -4.68 -8.50
C VAL A 139 -7.99 -3.75 -8.66
N GLY A 140 -9.18 -4.34 -8.65
CA GLY A 140 -10.45 -3.69 -8.93
C GLY A 140 -10.81 -2.58 -7.95
N ARG A 141 -11.86 -1.83 -8.29
CA ARG A 141 -12.36 -0.70 -7.50
C ARG A 141 -12.91 -1.19 -6.15
N HIS A 142 -12.66 -0.41 -5.09
CA HIS A 142 -13.11 -0.75 -3.73
C HIS A 142 -12.67 -2.15 -3.25
N SER A 143 -11.61 -2.69 -3.81
CA SER A 143 -11.08 -4.01 -3.45
C SER A 143 -10.02 -3.92 -2.38
N GLY A 144 -9.80 -5.02 -1.68
CA GLY A 144 -8.81 -5.14 -0.63
C GLY A 144 -7.82 -6.28 -0.87
N VAL A 145 -6.56 -6.06 -0.59
CA VAL A 145 -5.54 -7.10 -0.51
C VAL A 145 -5.05 -7.21 0.92
N VAL A 146 -5.23 -8.37 1.52
CA VAL A 146 -4.82 -8.64 2.91
C VAL A 146 -3.29 -8.57 3.04
N PRO A 147 -2.73 -8.04 4.15
CA PRO A 147 -1.29 -7.97 4.35
C PRO A 147 -0.54 -9.28 4.07
N GLY A 148 0.67 -9.19 3.49
CA GLY A 148 1.52 -10.33 3.19
C GLY A 148 1.09 -11.21 2.02
N SER A 149 0.14 -10.76 1.22
CA SER A 149 -0.41 -11.54 0.09
C SER A 149 0.43 -11.40 -1.19
N VAL A 150 0.37 -12.44 -2.05
CA VAL A 150 0.96 -12.42 -3.40
C VAL A 150 -0.16 -12.52 -4.42
N VAL A 151 -0.49 -11.40 -5.07
CA VAL A 151 -1.57 -11.30 -6.05
C VAL A 151 -1.05 -11.63 -7.42
N THR A 152 -1.50 -12.75 -7.98
CA THR A 152 -1.05 -13.32 -9.27
C THR A 152 -2.09 -13.20 -10.38
N HIS A 153 -3.31 -12.79 -10.07
CA HIS A 153 -4.45 -12.64 -11.00
C HIS A 153 -5.23 -11.39 -10.65
N ASP A 154 -6.01 -10.91 -11.60
CA ASP A 154 -6.89 -9.77 -11.39
C ASP A 154 -7.83 -9.98 -10.20
N VAL A 155 -8.04 -8.91 -9.46
CA VAL A 155 -8.98 -8.85 -8.34
C VAL A 155 -10.23 -8.12 -8.82
N PRO A 156 -11.41 -8.77 -8.79
CA PRO A 156 -12.66 -8.10 -9.16
C PRO A 156 -12.97 -6.90 -8.27
N ASP A 157 -13.80 -6.00 -8.74
CA ASP A 157 -14.33 -4.90 -7.94
C ASP A 157 -15.00 -5.42 -6.66
N MET A 158 -15.00 -4.65 -5.58
CA MET A 158 -15.68 -4.96 -4.31
C MET A 158 -15.28 -6.31 -3.70
N THR A 159 -14.03 -6.74 -3.92
CA THR A 159 -13.54 -8.07 -3.52
C THR A 159 -12.32 -7.96 -2.64
N VAL A 160 -12.27 -8.76 -1.58
CA VAL A 160 -11.09 -8.88 -0.72
C VAL A 160 -10.39 -10.21 -0.96
N VAL A 161 -9.09 -10.14 -1.25
CA VAL A 161 -8.24 -11.31 -1.53
C VAL A 161 -7.09 -11.40 -0.54
N GLY A 162 -6.59 -12.62 -0.31
CA GLY A 162 -5.45 -12.84 0.57
C GLY A 162 -4.76 -14.18 0.35
N GLY A 163 -3.54 -14.29 0.85
CA GLY A 163 -2.71 -15.49 0.77
C GLY A 163 -1.63 -15.47 -0.31
N ASN A 164 -0.90 -16.59 -0.45
CA ASN A 164 0.13 -16.80 -1.48
C ASN A 164 -0.06 -18.18 -2.15
N PRO A 165 -0.53 -18.24 -3.38
CA PRO A 165 -1.10 -17.15 -4.16
C PRO A 165 -2.43 -16.63 -3.56
N ALA A 166 -2.73 -15.35 -3.75
CA ALA A 166 -3.94 -14.74 -3.22
C ALA A 166 -5.21 -15.38 -3.83
N ARG A 167 -6.23 -15.58 -2.97
CA ARG A 167 -7.55 -16.08 -3.33
C ARG A 167 -8.61 -15.17 -2.72
N GLN A 168 -9.79 -15.16 -3.31
CA GLN A 168 -10.92 -14.43 -2.74
C GLN A 168 -11.26 -14.97 -1.35
N LEU A 169 -11.35 -14.07 -0.39
CA LEU A 169 -11.72 -14.37 0.99
C LEU A 169 -13.17 -13.98 1.25
N PHE A 170 -13.56 -12.76 0.91
CA PHE A 170 -14.89 -12.21 1.12
C PHE A 170 -15.14 -11.02 0.19
N THR A 171 -16.37 -10.52 0.19
CA THR A 171 -16.73 -9.26 -0.45
C THR A 171 -16.45 -8.08 0.49
N ASP A 172 -16.41 -6.87 -0.06
CA ASP A 172 -16.28 -5.63 0.70
C ASP A 172 -17.43 -5.46 1.71
N GLU A 173 -18.67 -5.79 1.31
CA GLU A 173 -19.84 -5.78 2.18
C GLU A 173 -19.70 -6.76 3.35
N GLU A 174 -19.26 -7.99 3.11
CA GLU A 174 -19.03 -8.99 4.16
C GLU A 174 -17.99 -8.52 5.17
N LEU A 175 -16.91 -7.87 4.70
CA LEU A 175 -15.90 -7.27 5.57
C LEU A 175 -16.49 -6.16 6.43
N GLY A 176 -17.25 -5.24 5.83
CA GLY A 176 -17.88 -4.13 6.53
C GLY A 176 -18.83 -4.59 7.62
N LEU A 177 -19.67 -5.58 7.33
CA LEU A 177 -20.60 -6.16 8.31
C LEU A 177 -19.86 -6.83 9.48
N ALA A 178 -18.78 -7.56 9.21
CA ALA A 178 -17.97 -8.17 10.25
C ALA A 178 -17.29 -7.12 11.14
N TRP A 179 -16.82 -6.02 10.55
CA TRP A 179 -16.22 -4.92 11.29
C TRP A 179 -17.24 -4.20 12.19
N GLN A 180 -18.46 -3.99 11.71
CA GLN A 180 -19.55 -3.42 12.50
C GLN A 180 -19.92 -4.31 13.69
N GLU A 181 -19.95 -5.62 13.48
CA GLU A 181 -20.21 -6.58 14.56
C GLU A 181 -19.13 -6.49 15.64
N GLY A 182 -17.86 -6.45 15.24
CA GLY A 182 -16.75 -6.25 16.17
C GLY A 182 -16.86 -4.95 16.95
N LEU A 183 -17.17 -3.83 16.25
CA LEU A 183 -17.38 -2.52 16.88
C LEU A 183 -18.52 -2.55 17.90
N ARG A 184 -19.61 -3.28 17.62
CA ARG A 184 -20.74 -3.38 18.55
C ARG A 184 -20.42 -4.23 19.79
N GLN A 185 -19.60 -5.29 19.62
CA GLN A 185 -19.24 -6.18 20.72
C GLN A 185 -18.12 -5.64 21.61
N GLN A 186 -17.14 -4.95 21.01
CA GLN A 186 -15.94 -4.46 21.68
C GLN A 186 -15.58 -3.05 21.21
N PRO A 187 -16.43 -2.02 21.46
CA PRO A 187 -16.22 -0.67 20.93
C PRO A 187 -14.90 -0.05 21.40
N GLU A 188 -14.40 -0.46 22.55
CA GLU A 188 -13.14 0.01 23.14
C GLU A 188 -11.90 -0.34 22.32
N LEU A 189 -11.98 -1.33 21.42
CA LEU A 189 -10.88 -1.72 20.54
C LEU A 189 -10.81 -0.88 19.25
N TYR A 190 -11.81 -0.04 19.00
CA TYR A 190 -11.92 0.70 17.75
C TYR A 190 -11.60 2.18 17.98
N TYR A 191 -10.87 2.75 17.07
CA TYR A 191 -10.45 4.13 17.09
C TYR A 191 -10.72 4.79 15.74
N ASP A 192 -11.46 5.90 15.76
CA ASP A 192 -11.68 6.71 14.57
C ASP A 192 -10.46 7.58 14.30
N HIS A 193 -9.68 7.19 13.32
CA HIS A 193 -8.53 7.95 12.87
C HIS A 193 -8.92 8.80 11.67
N PRO A 194 -8.68 10.14 11.71
CA PRO A 194 -8.86 10.98 10.54
C PRO A 194 -8.17 10.39 9.32
N ASN A 195 -8.94 10.03 8.30
CA ASN A 195 -8.42 9.40 7.08
C ASN A 195 -8.55 10.38 5.90
N PRO A 196 -7.55 11.24 5.66
CA PRO A 196 -7.58 12.21 4.55
C PRO A 196 -7.57 11.54 3.17
N GLY A 197 -7.19 10.24 3.11
CA GLY A 197 -7.24 9.43 1.90
C GLY A 197 -8.55 8.66 1.71
N ARG A 198 -9.60 8.97 2.49
CA ARG A 198 -10.91 8.32 2.31
C ARG A 198 -11.59 8.83 1.05
N ALA A 199 -12.05 7.88 0.23
CA ALA A 199 -12.88 8.21 -0.92
C ALA A 199 -14.24 8.74 -0.45
N PRO A 200 -14.80 9.80 -1.09
CA PRO A 200 -16.07 10.42 -0.66
C PRO A 200 -17.27 9.47 -0.83
N GLU A 201 -17.17 8.47 -1.68
CA GLU A 201 -18.24 7.52 -1.98
C GLU A 201 -17.78 6.10 -1.65
N THR A 202 -17.52 5.80 -0.38
CA THR A 202 -17.28 4.43 0.05
C THR A 202 -18.61 3.69 0.15
N PRO A 203 -18.74 2.47 -0.41
CA PRO A 203 -19.99 1.68 -0.34
C PRO A 203 -20.50 1.43 1.09
N LEU A 204 -19.61 1.56 2.06
CA LEU A 204 -19.88 1.40 3.49
C LEU A 204 -20.15 2.72 4.21
N ASP A 205 -20.27 3.85 3.48
CA ASP A 205 -20.66 5.12 4.08
C ASP A 205 -22.06 5.00 4.68
N GLY A 206 -22.15 5.30 5.98
CA GLY A 206 -23.38 5.14 6.77
C GLY A 206 -23.53 3.80 7.48
N LEU A 207 -22.72 2.78 7.17
CA LEU A 207 -22.67 1.54 7.93
C LEU A 207 -21.90 1.71 9.25
N LEU A 208 -20.89 2.59 9.28
CA LEU A 208 -20.07 2.87 10.45
C LEU A 208 -20.42 4.24 11.00
N THR A 209 -21.31 4.30 11.98
CA THR A 209 -21.51 5.49 12.81
C THR A 209 -20.58 5.43 14.00
N TRP A 210 -19.37 5.94 13.84
CA TRP A 210 -18.41 6.08 14.93
C TRP A 210 -18.54 7.46 15.58
N ARG A 211 -18.45 7.53 16.90
CA ARG A 211 -18.44 8.79 17.62
C ARG A 211 -17.04 9.15 18.10
N GLU A 212 -16.68 10.42 17.99
CA GLU A 212 -15.38 10.99 18.44
C GLU A 212 -15.10 10.78 19.93
N GLU A 213 -16.09 10.36 20.70
CA GLU A 213 -16.01 10.15 22.16
C GLU A 213 -15.19 8.92 22.56
N ASN A 214 -14.91 8.01 21.62
CA ASN A 214 -14.13 6.80 21.90
C ASN A 214 -12.64 7.06 21.68
N LEU A 215 -11.96 7.41 22.76
CA LEU A 215 -10.50 7.54 22.78
C LEU A 215 -9.85 6.15 22.75
N PRO A 216 -8.66 6.01 22.12
CA PRO A 216 -7.92 4.75 22.15
C PRO A 216 -7.62 4.38 23.59
N ILE A 217 -7.73 3.10 23.87
CA ILE A 217 -7.38 2.52 25.17
C ILE A 217 -5.92 2.84 25.47
N LYS A 218 -5.64 3.32 26.69
CA LYS A 218 -4.28 3.63 27.12
C LYS A 218 -3.50 2.40 27.58
N ASP A 219 -4.21 1.36 28.01
CA ASP A 219 -3.62 0.11 28.46
C ASP A 219 -4.30 -1.07 27.78
N TYR A 220 -3.53 -1.79 26.96
CA TYR A 220 -3.98 -2.93 26.17
C TYR A 220 -3.60 -4.28 26.83
N THR A 221 -2.95 -4.28 28.00
CA THR A 221 -2.38 -5.50 28.60
C THR A 221 -3.43 -6.49 29.06
N GLU A 222 -4.64 -6.05 29.39
CA GLU A 222 -5.75 -6.89 29.88
C GLU A 222 -6.75 -7.29 28.78
N LEU A 223 -6.58 -6.77 27.56
CA LEU A 223 -7.51 -7.03 26.48
C LEU A 223 -7.24 -8.38 25.82
N ARG A 224 -8.24 -9.25 25.81
CA ARG A 224 -8.25 -10.41 24.92
C ARG A 224 -8.55 -9.95 23.51
N THR A 225 -7.53 -9.96 22.67
CA THR A 225 -7.68 -9.61 21.28
C THR A 225 -7.89 -10.87 20.45
N GLY A 226 -9.12 -11.11 19.98
CA GLY A 226 -9.33 -11.83 18.74
C GLY A 226 -8.78 -11.01 17.58
N THR A 227 -8.45 -11.63 16.46
CA THR A 227 -8.13 -10.85 15.25
C THR A 227 -9.45 -10.39 14.62
N PRO A 228 -9.48 -9.24 13.89
CA PRO A 228 -10.67 -8.85 13.12
C PRO A 228 -11.18 -9.93 12.17
N PHE A 229 -10.30 -10.86 11.77
CA PHE A 229 -10.63 -11.99 10.92
C PHE A 229 -11.49 -13.06 11.62
N ASP A 230 -11.44 -13.15 12.94
CA ASP A 230 -12.25 -14.12 13.71
C ASP A 230 -13.74 -13.84 13.51
N TYR A 231 -14.15 -12.58 13.52
CA TYR A 231 -15.54 -12.18 13.24
C TYR A 231 -16.01 -12.54 11.83
N ILE A 232 -15.11 -12.47 10.85
CA ILE A 232 -15.41 -12.85 9.46
C ILE A 232 -15.58 -14.36 9.34
N LEU A 233 -14.71 -15.13 10.00
CA LEU A 233 -14.77 -16.59 10.00
C LEU A 233 -16.05 -17.09 10.70
N ASP A 234 -16.40 -16.46 11.83
CA ASP A 234 -17.62 -16.77 12.56
C ASP A 234 -18.89 -16.43 11.76
N ALA A 235 -18.91 -15.28 11.06
CA ALA A 235 -20.01 -14.90 10.19
C ALA A 235 -20.19 -15.90 9.03
N LYS A 236 -19.09 -16.39 8.43
CA LYS A 236 -19.13 -17.42 7.40
C LYS A 236 -19.59 -18.80 7.93
N ALA A 237 -19.20 -19.15 9.13
CA ALA A 237 -19.67 -20.40 9.77
C ALA A 237 -21.17 -20.38 10.02
N LYS A 238 -21.73 -19.26 10.48
CA LYS A 238 -23.17 -19.06 10.71
C LYS A 238 -24.02 -19.07 9.44
N LYS A 239 -23.47 -18.69 8.28
CA LYS A 239 -24.18 -18.73 6.98
C LYS A 239 -24.24 -20.15 6.36
N LYS A 240 -23.43 -21.09 6.85
CA LYS A 240 -23.37 -22.48 6.33
C LYS A 240 -24.20 -23.48 7.16
N GLY A 241 -24.74 -23.08 8.29
CA GLY A 241 -25.68 -23.83 9.11
C GLY A 241 -27.11 -23.32 8.95
#